data_a26d5517bc39bb79dbd6da33685723ef
#
_entry.id   a26d5517bc39bb79dbd6da33685723ef
#
_cell.length_a   1.000
_cell.length_b   1.000
_cell.length_c   1.000
_cell.angle_alpha   90.00
_cell.angle_beta   90.00
_cell.angle_gamma   90.00
#
_symmetry.space_group_name_H-M   'P 1'
#
loop_
_entity.id
_entity.type
_entity.pdbx_description
1 polymer ?
#
loop_
_entity_poly.entity_id
_entity_poly.type
_entity_poly.pdbx_seq_one_letter_code
_entity_poly.pdbx_strand_id
1 'polypeptide(L)'
;MSLPHRLAPRQLALAAALASAVILPAQARDLDIEAHRGGRALWPENTLQSFAHALSLGVTTLEMDMNITKDGTVIISHERHLNPDLAKGPDGAYVTAPTPAFFSLTLEQIKKYDVGQLRPGSAYGSHFPDQRPIPGTPIPTLKEVIDLVKRSGNKTVKMNIETKIDPSHPEDSPTPEVFVDTVLAVLKAEKFEDRVMIQSFDWRTLQVVQQKAPAIPTVYLTEQDPREPSVSLTAKLPWTAGFDPVDHGGSVPKAVKAAGGKVWSPLHTDIDAGLVQEAHSLGLTVIPWTVNKAEDMAKLIDMGVDGIISDQPVLLREAAAAKGIALPKAFPVEAVPGKKH
;
A
#
# COMPACT_ATOMS: atom_id res chain seq x y z
N MET A 1 2.73 89.25 -44.67
CA MET A 1 3.32 89.20 -43.31
C MET A 1 2.71 88.08 -42.56
N SER A 2 3.38 86.94 -42.51
CA SER A 2 2.85 85.73 -41.91
C SER A 2 3.90 85.22 -40.90
N LEU A 3 3.52 85.08 -39.64
CA LEU A 3 4.36 84.59 -38.55
C LEU A 3 4.33 83.06 -38.54
N PRO A 4 5.41 82.35 -38.24
CA PRO A 4 5.42 80.87 -38.20
C PRO A 4 4.97 80.35 -36.83
N HIS A 5 4.13 79.34 -36.85
CA HIS A 5 3.76 78.59 -35.67
C HIS A 5 4.89 77.66 -35.20
N ARG A 6 5.26 77.82 -33.94
CA ARG A 6 6.19 76.90 -33.24
C ARG A 6 5.38 75.60 -32.77
N LEU A 7 5.86 74.48 -33.20
CA LEU A 7 5.40 73.17 -32.67
C LEU A 7 6.17 72.84 -31.39
N ALA A 8 5.46 72.56 -30.31
CA ALA A 8 6.00 72.05 -29.04
C ALA A 8 6.28 70.53 -29.12
N PRO A 9 7.36 70.03 -28.49
CA PRO A 9 7.66 68.63 -28.48
C PRO A 9 6.74 67.83 -27.50
N ARG A 10 6.08 66.79 -27.98
CA ARG A 10 5.34 65.82 -27.17
C ARG A 10 6.34 64.94 -26.44
N GLN A 11 6.38 65.00 -25.10
CA GLN A 11 7.07 64.04 -24.27
C GLN A 11 6.29 62.73 -24.23
N LEU A 12 6.85 61.64 -24.78
CA LEU A 12 6.39 60.28 -24.55
C LEU A 12 6.83 59.84 -23.16
N ALA A 13 5.89 59.70 -22.25
CA ALA A 13 6.11 59.00 -20.96
C ALA A 13 6.03 57.50 -21.18
N LEU A 14 7.17 56.81 -21.07
CA LEU A 14 7.24 55.33 -21.10
C LEU A 14 6.88 54.84 -19.69
N ALA A 15 5.66 54.28 -19.52
CA ALA A 15 5.25 53.61 -18.29
C ALA A 15 5.81 52.19 -18.30
N ALA A 16 6.86 51.96 -17.52
CA ALA A 16 7.37 50.60 -17.25
C ALA A 16 6.42 49.88 -16.26
N ALA A 17 5.61 48.97 -16.75
CA ALA A 17 4.81 48.06 -15.91
C ALA A 17 5.74 46.98 -15.30
N LEU A 18 6.09 47.12 -14.03
CA LEU A 18 6.70 46.05 -13.23
C LEU A 18 5.65 44.98 -12.97
N ALA A 19 5.73 43.88 -13.73
CA ALA A 19 4.96 42.64 -13.43
C ALA A 19 5.61 41.99 -12.20
N SER A 20 5.02 42.20 -11.04
CA SER A 20 5.35 41.44 -9.82
C SER A 20 4.86 40.00 -10.03
N ALA A 21 5.78 39.10 -10.29
CA ALA A 21 5.48 37.67 -10.27
C ALA A 21 5.08 37.29 -8.83
N VAL A 22 3.79 37.06 -8.60
CA VAL A 22 3.28 36.47 -7.37
C VAL A 22 3.78 35.03 -7.38
N ILE A 23 4.85 34.76 -6.64
CA ILE A 23 5.27 33.40 -6.32
C ILE A 23 4.21 32.87 -5.36
N LEU A 24 3.22 32.16 -5.90
CA LEU A 24 2.31 31.36 -5.08
C LEU A 24 3.18 30.33 -4.34
N PRO A 25 3.03 30.19 -3.01
CA PRO A 25 3.70 29.13 -2.30
C PRO A 25 3.30 27.80 -2.98
N ALA A 26 4.29 27.00 -3.34
CA ALA A 26 4.04 25.64 -3.81
C ALA A 26 3.20 24.98 -2.72
N GLN A 27 1.98 24.58 -3.07
CA GLN A 27 1.10 23.86 -2.13
C GLN A 27 1.86 22.65 -1.67
N ALA A 28 2.09 22.51 -0.36
CA ALA A 28 2.78 21.37 0.20
C ALA A 28 2.07 20.12 -0.30
N ARG A 29 2.77 19.32 -1.10
CA ARG A 29 2.22 18.08 -1.64
C ARG A 29 2.23 17.04 -0.54
N ASP A 30 1.11 16.43 -0.29
CA ASP A 30 1.03 15.26 0.59
C ASP A 30 1.50 14.01 -0.17
N LEU A 31 2.22 13.13 0.51
CA LEU A 31 2.63 11.82 0.00
C LEU A 31 2.10 10.76 0.96
N ASP A 32 1.41 9.74 0.44
CA ASP A 32 1.05 8.58 1.24
C ASP A 32 2.30 7.72 1.47
N ILE A 33 2.78 7.68 2.70
CA ILE A 33 3.94 6.91 3.14
C ILE A 33 3.41 5.60 3.71
N GLU A 34 3.48 4.53 2.91
CA GLU A 34 2.95 3.22 3.28
C GLU A 34 4.06 2.28 3.75
N ALA A 35 3.91 1.77 4.98
CA ALA A 35 4.83 0.77 5.53
C ALA A 35 4.42 -0.63 5.07
N HIS A 36 5.09 -1.18 4.04
CA HIS A 36 4.83 -2.50 3.47
C HIS A 36 4.98 -3.59 4.52
N ARG A 37 3.89 -4.31 4.84
CA ARG A 37 3.80 -5.32 5.90
C ARG A 37 4.32 -4.81 7.25
N GLY A 38 4.17 -3.50 7.51
CA GLY A 38 4.67 -2.83 8.70
C GLY A 38 6.13 -2.40 8.65
N GLY A 39 6.82 -2.51 7.50
CA GLY A 39 8.24 -2.15 7.33
C GLY A 39 9.16 -3.35 7.50
N ARG A 40 8.95 -4.40 6.70
CA ARG A 40 9.58 -5.72 6.82
C ARG A 40 11.11 -5.74 6.65
N ALA A 41 11.71 -4.68 6.11
CA ALA A 41 13.16 -4.62 6.05
C ALA A 41 13.84 -4.60 7.43
N LEU A 42 13.14 -4.11 8.46
CA LEU A 42 13.68 -3.95 9.81
C LEU A 42 12.97 -4.80 10.87
N TRP A 43 11.74 -5.24 10.63
CA TRP A 43 10.87 -5.93 11.61
C TRP A 43 10.17 -7.12 10.97
N PRO A 44 9.84 -8.19 11.74
CA PRO A 44 9.10 -9.32 11.22
C PRO A 44 7.78 -8.87 10.58
N GLU A 45 7.59 -9.21 9.30
CA GLU A 45 6.47 -8.75 8.49
C GLU A 45 5.12 -9.14 9.05
N ASN A 46 4.09 -8.30 8.81
CA ASN A 46 2.70 -8.61 9.15
C ASN A 46 2.49 -8.97 10.62
N THR A 47 3.24 -8.33 11.53
CA THR A 47 3.16 -8.57 12.98
C THR A 47 2.73 -7.32 13.73
N LEU A 48 2.18 -7.49 14.93
CA LEU A 48 1.86 -6.35 15.80
C LEU A 48 3.10 -5.50 16.10
N GLN A 49 4.28 -6.13 16.14
CA GLN A 49 5.55 -5.48 16.41
C GLN A 49 5.96 -4.55 15.25
N SER A 50 5.86 -5.01 14.00
CA SER A 50 6.16 -4.17 12.83
C SER A 50 5.18 -3.00 12.72
N PHE A 51 3.89 -3.23 12.94
CA PHE A 51 2.89 -2.16 12.91
C PHE A 51 3.06 -1.15 14.05
N ALA A 52 3.40 -1.61 15.26
CA ALA A 52 3.72 -0.71 16.38
C ALA A 52 4.93 0.16 16.07
N HIS A 53 5.95 -0.42 15.42
CA HIS A 53 7.12 0.32 14.98
C HIS A 53 6.78 1.36 13.91
N ALA A 54 6.00 0.99 12.88
CA ALA A 54 5.55 1.91 11.84
C ALA A 54 4.74 3.09 12.42
N LEU A 55 3.86 2.83 13.40
CA LEU A 55 3.13 3.87 14.13
C LEU A 55 4.08 4.78 14.93
N SER A 56 5.09 4.19 15.57
CA SER A 56 6.09 4.94 16.36
C SER A 56 7.03 5.77 15.48
N LEU A 57 7.26 5.33 14.25
CA LEU A 57 8.01 6.08 13.24
C LEU A 57 7.18 7.25 12.68
N GLY A 58 5.88 7.08 12.54
CA GLY A 58 4.96 8.00 11.89
C GLY A 58 4.88 7.73 10.39
N VAL A 59 3.90 6.93 9.98
CA VAL A 59 3.51 6.67 8.60
C VAL A 59 2.07 7.13 8.38
N THR A 60 1.67 7.36 7.14
CA THR A 60 0.30 7.70 6.80
C THR A 60 -0.58 6.45 6.72
N THR A 61 0.00 5.33 6.27
CA THR A 61 -0.74 4.09 6.03
C THR A 61 0.09 2.87 6.46
N LEU A 62 -0.56 1.94 7.15
CA LEU A 62 -0.07 0.60 7.41
C LEU A 62 -0.55 -0.29 6.25
N GLU A 63 0.38 -0.83 5.50
CA GLU A 63 0.06 -1.82 4.47
C GLU A 63 0.20 -3.22 5.05
N MET A 64 -0.69 -4.15 4.69
CA MET A 64 -0.76 -5.51 5.20
C MET A 64 -1.57 -6.45 4.31
N ASP A 65 -1.41 -7.76 4.55
CA ASP A 65 -2.02 -8.83 3.77
C ASP A 65 -3.00 -9.68 4.61
N MET A 66 -4.16 -10.00 4.06
CA MET A 66 -5.20 -10.79 4.76
C MET A 66 -5.38 -12.18 4.18
N ASN A 67 -5.63 -13.12 5.09
CA ASN A 67 -6.16 -14.44 4.79
C ASN A 67 -7.36 -14.78 5.70
N ILE A 68 -8.16 -15.77 5.31
CA ILE A 68 -9.29 -16.26 6.10
C ILE A 68 -8.97 -17.65 6.61
N THR A 69 -9.19 -17.89 7.90
CA THR A 69 -9.03 -19.21 8.52
C THR A 69 -10.23 -20.09 8.27
N LYS A 70 -10.12 -21.40 8.57
CA LYS A 70 -11.21 -22.39 8.49
C LYS A 70 -12.44 -21.98 9.32
N ASP A 71 -12.23 -21.34 10.45
CA ASP A 71 -13.27 -20.88 11.38
C ASP A 71 -13.68 -19.40 11.14
N GLY A 72 -13.34 -18.85 9.95
CA GLY A 72 -13.83 -17.55 9.47
C GLY A 72 -13.16 -16.34 10.14
N THR A 73 -11.97 -16.51 10.71
CA THR A 73 -11.23 -15.36 11.27
C THR A 73 -10.31 -14.74 10.23
N VAL A 74 -10.27 -13.41 10.16
CA VAL A 74 -9.32 -12.66 9.32
C VAL A 74 -7.98 -12.58 10.04
N ILE A 75 -6.96 -13.17 9.46
CA ILE A 75 -5.57 -13.12 9.93
C ILE A 75 -4.69 -12.30 8.99
N ILE A 76 -3.54 -11.85 9.49
CA ILE A 76 -2.61 -11.02 8.72
C ILE A 76 -1.36 -11.84 8.38
N SER A 77 -1.22 -12.21 7.11
CA SER A 77 -0.09 -12.98 6.55
C SER A 77 -0.06 -12.82 5.04
N HIS A 78 1.14 -12.76 4.45
CA HIS A 78 1.28 -12.55 2.99
C HIS A 78 0.92 -13.80 2.19
N GLU A 79 1.55 -14.92 2.50
CA GLU A 79 1.26 -16.17 1.80
C GLU A 79 -0.11 -16.71 2.20
N ARG A 80 -0.74 -17.51 1.34
CA ARG A 80 -1.96 -18.28 1.67
C ARG A 80 -1.67 -19.49 2.55
N HIS A 81 -0.38 -19.81 2.72
CA HIS A 81 0.16 -20.93 3.48
C HIS A 81 1.17 -20.45 4.51
N LEU A 82 1.53 -21.30 5.47
CA LEU A 82 2.66 -21.04 6.34
C LEU A 82 3.97 -20.99 5.51
N ASN A 83 4.66 -19.86 5.55
CA ASN A 83 5.91 -19.69 4.81
C ASN A 83 7.07 -20.42 5.54
N PRO A 84 7.76 -21.39 4.89
CA PRO A 84 8.87 -22.12 5.50
C PRO A 84 10.07 -21.26 5.92
N ASP A 85 10.20 -20.05 5.34
CA ASP A 85 11.29 -19.12 5.66
C ASP A 85 10.96 -18.17 6.83
N LEU A 86 9.69 -18.20 7.31
CA LEU A 86 9.19 -17.35 8.40
C LEU A 86 8.68 -18.16 9.58
N ALA A 87 7.91 -19.24 9.32
CA ALA A 87 7.11 -19.87 10.34
C ALA A 87 7.87 -21.00 11.07
N LYS A 88 7.91 -20.94 12.40
CA LYS A 88 8.32 -22.02 13.28
C LYS A 88 7.10 -22.69 13.90
N GLY A 89 7.11 -24.01 13.92
CA GLY A 89 6.09 -24.81 14.59
C GLY A 89 6.21 -24.77 16.12
N PRO A 90 5.27 -25.42 16.83
CA PRO A 90 5.28 -25.52 18.29
C PRO A 90 6.52 -26.23 18.86
N ASP A 91 7.20 -27.02 18.05
CA ASP A 91 8.48 -27.68 18.37
C ASP A 91 9.71 -26.76 18.24
N GLY A 92 9.50 -25.52 17.78
CA GLY A 92 10.56 -24.54 17.53
C GLY A 92 11.33 -24.72 16.23
N ALA A 93 10.98 -25.75 15.41
CA ALA A 93 11.57 -25.96 14.09
C ALA A 93 10.82 -25.14 13.02
N TYR A 94 11.56 -24.70 12.00
CA TYR A 94 10.89 -24.11 10.81
C TYR A 94 10.06 -25.16 10.08
N VAL A 95 8.86 -24.76 9.67
CA VAL A 95 7.99 -25.64 8.86
C VAL A 95 8.66 -25.99 7.53
N THR A 96 8.24 -27.10 6.93
CA THR A 96 8.74 -27.56 5.63
C THR A 96 7.59 -27.64 4.65
N ALA A 97 7.81 -27.20 3.40
CA ALA A 97 6.81 -27.32 2.34
C ALA A 97 6.57 -28.80 1.93
N PRO A 98 5.34 -29.16 1.48
CA PRO A 98 4.16 -28.31 1.40
C PRO A 98 3.53 -28.08 2.78
N THR A 99 3.03 -26.86 3.01
CA THR A 99 2.28 -26.50 4.22
C THR A 99 0.79 -26.39 3.89
N PRO A 100 -0.12 -26.64 4.87
CA PRO A 100 -1.54 -26.45 4.63
C PRO A 100 -1.90 -24.99 4.42
N ALA A 101 -2.93 -24.72 3.58
CA ALA A 101 -3.49 -23.40 3.44
C ALA A 101 -4.12 -22.92 4.75
N PHE A 102 -4.03 -21.62 5.05
CA PHE A 102 -4.67 -21.04 6.24
C PHE A 102 -6.17 -21.28 6.27
N PHE A 103 -6.82 -21.32 5.10
CA PHE A 103 -8.24 -21.65 4.97
C PHE A 103 -8.60 -23.07 5.46
N SER A 104 -7.61 -23.97 5.61
CA SER A 104 -7.80 -25.31 6.17
C SER A 104 -7.52 -25.40 7.68
N LEU A 105 -6.96 -24.35 8.30
CA LEU A 105 -6.55 -24.29 9.70
C LEU A 105 -7.46 -23.38 10.53
N THR A 106 -7.72 -23.76 11.78
CA THR A 106 -8.40 -22.87 12.74
C THR A 106 -7.45 -21.82 13.27
N LEU A 107 -7.99 -20.70 13.80
CA LEU A 107 -7.18 -19.68 14.46
C LEU A 107 -6.34 -20.26 15.60
N GLU A 108 -6.91 -21.18 16.41
CA GLU A 108 -6.18 -21.82 17.50
C GLU A 108 -4.93 -22.58 17.00
N GLN A 109 -5.04 -23.25 15.85
CA GLN A 109 -3.89 -23.94 15.23
C GLN A 109 -2.85 -22.93 14.74
N ILE A 110 -3.29 -21.87 14.07
CA ILE A 110 -2.41 -20.82 13.49
C ILE A 110 -1.66 -20.06 14.60
N LYS A 111 -2.29 -19.77 15.73
CA LYS A 111 -1.66 -19.05 16.85
C LYS A 111 -0.51 -19.82 17.54
N LYS A 112 -0.32 -21.09 17.20
CA LYS A 112 0.80 -21.91 17.72
C LYS A 112 2.12 -21.69 16.96
N TYR A 113 2.07 -21.00 15.83
CA TYR A 113 3.26 -20.71 15.02
C TYR A 113 3.90 -19.38 15.42
N ASP A 114 5.23 -19.36 15.37
CA ASP A 114 6.07 -18.17 15.61
C ASP A 114 6.59 -17.68 14.25
N VAL A 115 6.27 -16.43 13.89
CA VAL A 115 6.70 -15.76 12.64
C VAL A 115 7.65 -14.58 12.92
N GLY A 116 8.23 -14.53 14.11
CA GLY A 116 9.05 -13.41 14.55
C GLY A 116 10.54 -13.48 14.12
N GLN A 117 10.93 -14.45 13.31
CA GLN A 117 12.32 -14.59 12.89
C GLN A 117 12.44 -15.24 11.52
N LEU A 118 13.16 -14.59 10.61
CA LEU A 118 13.55 -15.17 9.33
C LEU A 118 14.41 -16.43 9.52
N ARG A 119 14.20 -17.43 8.66
CA ARG A 119 15.03 -18.64 8.66
C ARG A 119 16.46 -18.28 8.27
N PRO A 120 17.46 -18.56 9.15
CA PRO A 120 18.85 -18.29 8.84
C PRO A 120 19.30 -19.00 7.56
N GLY A 121 19.96 -18.27 6.67
CA GLY A 121 20.50 -18.81 5.41
C GLY A 121 19.45 -19.08 4.32
N SER A 122 18.18 -18.72 4.52
CA SER A 122 17.17 -18.80 3.45
C SER A 122 17.38 -17.71 2.38
N ALA A 123 16.96 -18.02 1.15
CA ALA A 123 16.98 -17.03 0.06
C ALA A 123 16.13 -15.81 0.41
N TYR A 124 14.93 -16.03 0.94
CA TYR A 124 14.04 -14.95 1.36
C TYR A 124 14.67 -14.09 2.45
N GLY A 125 15.25 -14.70 3.51
CA GLY A 125 15.92 -13.99 4.61
C GLY A 125 17.10 -13.13 4.15
N SER A 126 17.79 -13.54 3.08
CA SER A 126 18.93 -12.79 2.54
C SER A 126 18.55 -11.42 1.97
N HIS A 127 17.28 -11.19 1.63
CA HIS A 127 16.78 -9.89 1.18
C HIS A 127 16.61 -8.88 2.32
N PHE A 128 16.59 -9.35 3.60
CA PHE A 128 16.33 -8.50 4.76
C PHE A 128 17.42 -8.68 5.84
N PRO A 129 18.69 -8.36 5.52
CA PRO A 129 19.83 -8.62 6.43
C PRO A 129 19.76 -7.81 7.74
N ASP A 130 19.06 -6.68 7.75
CA ASP A 130 18.91 -5.78 8.89
C ASP A 130 17.64 -6.04 9.72
N GLN A 131 16.84 -7.05 9.34
CA GLN A 131 15.62 -7.36 10.07
C GLN A 131 15.94 -7.90 11.47
N ARG A 132 15.35 -7.27 12.48
CA ARG A 132 15.54 -7.62 13.91
C ARG A 132 14.57 -8.74 14.30
N PRO A 133 15.07 -9.92 14.72
CA PRO A 133 14.22 -11.00 15.15
C PRO A 133 13.50 -10.68 16.46
N ILE A 134 12.24 -11.09 16.55
CA ILE A 134 11.41 -11.00 17.77
C ILE A 134 10.74 -12.37 17.98
N PRO A 135 11.49 -13.37 18.51
CA PRO A 135 10.97 -14.71 18.72
C PRO A 135 9.73 -14.74 19.61
N GLY A 136 8.82 -15.69 19.35
CA GLY A 136 7.57 -15.81 20.09
C GLY A 136 6.46 -14.88 19.56
N THR A 137 6.56 -14.45 18.32
CA THR A 137 5.59 -13.57 17.68
C THR A 137 4.54 -14.38 16.91
N PRO A 138 3.27 -14.42 17.36
CA PRO A 138 2.21 -15.12 16.65
C PRO A 138 1.69 -14.30 15.45
N ILE A 139 1.10 -14.97 14.47
CA ILE A 139 0.34 -14.34 13.39
C ILE A 139 -0.85 -13.57 13.99
N PRO A 140 -0.99 -12.25 13.75
CA PRO A 140 -2.10 -11.47 14.30
C PRO A 140 -3.38 -11.63 13.48
N THR A 141 -4.50 -11.32 14.11
CA THR A 141 -5.79 -11.10 13.45
C THR A 141 -5.93 -9.64 13.03
N LEU A 142 -6.79 -9.37 12.05
CA LEU A 142 -7.15 -7.99 11.65
C LEU A 142 -7.67 -7.18 12.86
N LYS A 143 -8.48 -7.80 13.71
CA LYS A 143 -8.98 -7.16 14.93
C LYS A 143 -7.85 -6.72 15.86
N GLU A 144 -6.84 -7.57 16.08
CA GLU A 144 -5.70 -7.24 16.95
C GLU A 144 -4.89 -6.04 16.39
N VAL A 145 -4.76 -5.93 15.06
CA VAL A 145 -4.11 -4.77 14.43
C VAL A 145 -4.96 -3.50 14.60
N ILE A 146 -6.28 -3.58 14.39
CA ILE A 146 -7.19 -2.45 14.63
C ILE A 146 -7.12 -1.99 16.09
N ASP A 147 -7.09 -2.92 17.05
CA ASP A 147 -6.95 -2.62 18.46
C ASP A 147 -5.60 -1.93 18.78
N LEU A 148 -4.51 -2.36 18.13
CA LEU A 148 -3.22 -1.69 18.23
C LEU A 148 -3.29 -0.25 17.76
N VAL A 149 -3.88 0.00 16.58
CA VAL A 149 -4.06 1.35 16.05
C VAL A 149 -4.92 2.21 16.97
N LYS A 150 -6.00 1.66 17.54
CA LYS A 150 -6.84 2.38 18.52
C LYS A 150 -6.05 2.75 19.77
N ARG A 151 -5.24 1.81 20.32
CA ARG A 151 -4.40 2.07 21.50
C ARG A 151 -3.32 3.12 21.26
N SER A 152 -2.79 3.24 20.06
CA SER A 152 -1.79 4.28 19.72
C SER A 152 -2.32 5.70 19.84
N GLY A 153 -3.64 5.87 19.87
CA GLY A 153 -4.29 7.18 19.85
C GLY A 153 -4.23 7.90 18.51
N ASN A 154 -3.60 7.31 17.49
CA ASN A 154 -3.59 7.86 16.13
C ASN A 154 -5.00 7.79 15.54
N LYS A 155 -5.53 8.95 15.11
CA LYS A 155 -6.87 9.07 14.51
C LYS A 155 -6.85 9.21 12.99
N THR A 156 -5.67 9.29 12.39
CA THR A 156 -5.51 9.60 10.95
C THR A 156 -4.82 8.52 10.14
N VAL A 157 -4.02 7.64 10.78
CA VAL A 157 -3.38 6.53 10.07
C VAL A 157 -4.42 5.64 9.43
N LYS A 158 -4.19 5.28 8.17
CA LYS A 158 -5.03 4.37 7.40
C LYS A 158 -4.44 2.96 7.40
N MET A 159 -5.21 2.02 6.89
CA MET A 159 -4.75 0.67 6.58
C MET A 159 -5.04 0.39 5.12
N ASN A 160 -4.05 -0.08 4.36
CA ASN A 160 -4.18 -0.59 3.02
C ASN A 160 -4.06 -2.12 3.11
N ILE A 161 -5.15 -2.85 2.85
CA ILE A 161 -5.27 -4.25 3.25
C ILE A 161 -5.49 -5.12 2.01
N GLU A 162 -4.52 -5.99 1.69
CA GLU A 162 -4.59 -6.88 0.53
C GLU A 162 -5.42 -8.14 0.82
N THR A 163 -6.33 -8.48 -0.09
CA THR A 163 -7.00 -9.78 -0.10
C THR A 163 -6.12 -10.81 -0.82
N LYS A 164 -5.56 -11.78 -0.07
CA LYS A 164 -4.70 -12.84 -0.62
C LYS A 164 -5.55 -13.98 -1.20
N ILE A 165 -6.03 -13.76 -2.42
CA ILE A 165 -6.82 -14.72 -3.19
C ILE A 165 -6.19 -14.91 -4.57
N ASP A 166 -6.25 -16.12 -5.10
CA ASP A 166 -5.62 -16.48 -6.37
C ASP A 166 -6.62 -17.21 -7.26
N PRO A 167 -6.93 -16.68 -8.45
CA PRO A 167 -7.86 -17.32 -9.37
C PRO A 167 -7.39 -18.69 -9.89
N SER A 168 -6.08 -18.98 -9.79
CA SER A 168 -5.48 -20.25 -10.21
C SER A 168 -5.51 -21.31 -9.11
N HIS A 169 -5.70 -20.92 -7.85
CA HIS A 169 -5.74 -21.77 -6.68
C HIS A 169 -6.97 -21.47 -5.80
N PRO A 170 -8.20 -21.72 -6.33
CA PRO A 170 -9.44 -21.37 -5.63
C PRO A 170 -9.67 -22.17 -4.34
N GLU A 171 -8.95 -23.29 -4.15
CA GLU A 171 -9.01 -24.13 -2.94
C GLU A 171 -8.32 -23.52 -1.72
N ASP A 172 -7.41 -22.57 -1.92
CA ASP A 172 -6.59 -21.97 -0.85
C ASP A 172 -7.29 -20.86 -0.06
N SER A 173 -8.44 -20.40 -0.54
CA SER A 173 -9.19 -19.29 0.06
C SER A 173 -10.70 -19.47 -0.14
N PRO A 174 -11.56 -18.76 0.62
CA PRO A 174 -12.98 -18.72 0.28
C PRO A 174 -13.21 -17.95 -1.04
N THR A 175 -14.44 -18.02 -1.57
CA THR A 175 -14.82 -17.23 -2.75
C THR A 175 -14.65 -15.73 -2.48
N PRO A 176 -14.49 -14.88 -3.53
CA PRO A 176 -14.39 -13.43 -3.39
C PRO A 176 -15.49 -12.82 -2.52
N GLU A 177 -16.73 -13.28 -2.67
CA GLU A 177 -17.89 -12.80 -1.92
C GLU A 177 -17.77 -13.11 -0.43
N VAL A 178 -17.40 -14.36 -0.08
CA VAL A 178 -17.25 -14.80 1.32
C VAL A 178 -16.05 -14.11 1.96
N PHE A 179 -14.95 -13.95 1.21
CA PHE A 179 -13.77 -13.23 1.69
C PHE A 179 -14.13 -11.79 2.08
N VAL A 180 -14.74 -11.07 1.15
CA VAL A 180 -15.11 -9.66 1.34
C VAL A 180 -16.15 -9.52 2.47
N ASP A 181 -17.17 -10.37 2.53
CA ASP A 181 -18.18 -10.33 3.60
C ASP A 181 -17.55 -10.51 4.99
N THR A 182 -16.59 -11.45 5.10
CA THR A 182 -15.88 -11.71 6.35
C THR A 182 -15.05 -10.48 6.78
N VAL A 183 -14.33 -9.86 5.86
CA VAL A 183 -13.53 -8.65 6.13
C VAL A 183 -14.43 -7.47 6.52
N LEU A 184 -15.48 -7.20 5.74
CA LEU A 184 -16.41 -6.09 6.00
C LEU A 184 -17.13 -6.25 7.35
N ALA A 185 -17.44 -7.49 7.76
CA ALA A 185 -18.02 -7.76 9.06
C ALA A 185 -17.09 -7.32 10.22
N VAL A 186 -15.77 -7.60 10.11
CA VAL A 186 -14.78 -7.16 11.10
C VAL A 186 -14.67 -5.63 11.10
N LEU A 187 -14.51 -5.00 9.93
CA LEU A 187 -14.36 -3.55 9.81
C LEU A 187 -15.55 -2.82 10.41
N LYS A 188 -16.78 -3.29 10.12
CA LYS A 188 -18.02 -2.73 10.65
C LYS A 188 -18.14 -2.90 12.17
N ALA A 189 -17.84 -4.10 12.71
CA ALA A 189 -17.85 -4.37 14.14
C ALA A 189 -16.88 -3.47 14.90
N GLU A 190 -15.72 -3.21 14.31
CA GLU A 190 -14.67 -2.35 14.86
C GLU A 190 -14.87 -0.86 14.55
N LYS A 191 -15.85 -0.47 13.73
CA LYS A 191 -16.09 0.91 13.27
C LYS A 191 -14.84 1.52 12.66
N PHE A 192 -14.24 0.81 11.71
CA PHE A 192 -12.95 1.18 11.10
C PHE A 192 -13.03 1.36 9.57
N GLU A 193 -14.23 1.32 8.99
CA GLU A 193 -14.51 1.34 7.55
C GLU A 193 -14.01 2.61 6.84
N ASP A 194 -13.99 3.75 7.53
CA ASP A 194 -13.56 5.06 7.03
C ASP A 194 -12.03 5.25 7.01
N ARG A 195 -11.27 4.27 7.52
CA ARG A 195 -9.82 4.32 7.66
C ARG A 195 -9.11 3.19 6.93
N VAL A 196 -9.78 2.55 5.98
CA VAL A 196 -9.21 1.45 5.20
C VAL A 196 -9.31 1.70 3.71
N MET A 197 -8.38 1.11 2.98
CA MET A 197 -8.45 0.80 1.55
C MET A 197 -8.33 -0.71 1.41
N ILE A 198 -9.02 -1.30 0.44
CA ILE A 198 -8.87 -2.72 0.11
C ILE A 198 -8.11 -2.83 -1.20
N GLN A 199 -6.97 -3.54 -1.17
CA GLN A 199 -6.17 -3.81 -2.36
C GLN A 199 -6.24 -5.29 -2.77
N SER A 200 -6.00 -5.57 -4.04
CA SER A 200 -5.92 -6.93 -4.55
C SER A 200 -5.28 -6.98 -5.94
N PHE A 201 -4.57 -8.07 -6.20
CA PHE A 201 -4.25 -8.52 -7.55
C PHE A 201 -5.46 -9.15 -8.24
N ASP A 202 -6.31 -9.86 -7.49
CA ASP A 202 -7.56 -10.43 -8.00
C ASP A 202 -8.69 -9.39 -7.92
N TRP A 203 -8.96 -8.74 -9.05
CA TRP A 203 -9.93 -7.66 -9.13
C TRP A 203 -11.37 -8.10 -8.87
N ARG A 204 -11.66 -9.41 -8.87
CA ARG A 204 -13.00 -9.91 -8.49
C ARG A 204 -13.37 -9.50 -7.07
N THR A 205 -12.42 -9.54 -6.11
CA THR A 205 -12.68 -9.06 -4.74
C THR A 205 -12.97 -7.57 -4.70
N LEU A 206 -12.25 -6.77 -5.50
CA LEU A 206 -12.46 -5.32 -5.57
C LEU A 206 -13.83 -4.97 -6.14
N GLN A 207 -14.32 -5.74 -7.14
CA GLN A 207 -15.69 -5.58 -7.67
C GLN A 207 -16.74 -5.87 -6.59
N VAL A 208 -16.54 -6.89 -5.76
CA VAL A 208 -17.44 -7.20 -4.63
C VAL A 208 -17.40 -6.08 -3.57
N VAL A 209 -16.22 -5.55 -3.23
CA VAL A 209 -16.09 -4.40 -2.31
C VAL A 209 -16.87 -3.19 -2.83
N GLN A 210 -16.72 -2.84 -4.11
CA GLN A 210 -17.41 -1.70 -4.72
C GLN A 210 -18.94 -1.85 -4.67
N GLN A 211 -19.44 -3.06 -4.82
CA GLN A 211 -20.87 -3.34 -4.74
C GLN A 211 -21.40 -3.27 -3.30
N LYS A 212 -20.67 -3.81 -2.32
CA LYS A 212 -21.15 -3.97 -0.94
C LYS A 212 -20.79 -2.79 -0.03
N ALA A 213 -19.66 -2.13 -0.29
CA ALA A 213 -19.11 -1.04 0.52
C ALA A 213 -18.50 0.07 -0.37
N PRO A 214 -19.26 0.76 -1.22
CA PRO A 214 -18.75 1.72 -2.21
C PRO A 214 -18.01 2.91 -1.61
N ALA A 215 -18.12 3.15 -0.31
CA ALA A 215 -17.38 4.17 0.41
C ALA A 215 -15.91 3.78 0.68
N ILE A 216 -15.58 2.48 0.69
CA ILE A 216 -14.22 1.99 0.89
C ILE A 216 -13.47 2.08 -0.46
N PRO A 217 -12.35 2.82 -0.52
CA PRO A 217 -11.55 2.88 -1.74
C PRO A 217 -10.98 1.51 -2.09
N THR A 218 -10.99 1.17 -3.40
CA THR A 218 -10.37 -0.04 -3.93
C THR A 218 -9.07 0.30 -4.62
N VAL A 219 -8.01 -0.48 -4.31
CA VAL A 219 -6.64 -0.31 -4.80
C VAL A 219 -6.31 -1.47 -5.73
N TYR A 220 -6.03 -1.16 -6.98
CA TYR A 220 -5.80 -2.14 -8.04
C TYR A 220 -4.30 -2.41 -8.17
N LEU A 221 -3.85 -3.53 -7.61
CA LEU A 221 -2.48 -4.02 -7.76
C LEU A 221 -2.26 -4.54 -9.17
N THR A 222 -1.12 -4.18 -9.77
CA THR A 222 -0.76 -4.64 -11.12
C THR A 222 0.73 -4.91 -11.24
N GLU A 223 1.06 -5.98 -11.95
CA GLU A 223 2.41 -6.43 -12.24
C GLU A 223 2.48 -6.99 -13.66
N GLN A 224 3.50 -6.57 -14.41
CA GLN A 224 3.77 -7.02 -15.77
C GLN A 224 5.01 -7.92 -15.87
N ASP A 225 5.61 -8.36 -14.74
CA ASP A 225 6.74 -9.29 -14.74
C ASP A 225 6.34 -10.56 -15.54
N PRO A 226 7.08 -10.92 -16.61
CA PRO A 226 6.72 -12.06 -17.45
C PRO A 226 6.67 -13.40 -16.70
N ARG A 227 7.25 -13.50 -15.51
CA ARG A 227 7.25 -14.71 -14.68
C ARG A 227 5.93 -14.92 -13.95
N GLU A 228 5.33 -13.83 -13.48
CA GLU A 228 4.09 -13.83 -12.69
C GLU A 228 3.20 -12.61 -13.00
N PRO A 229 2.76 -12.42 -14.26
CA PRO A 229 1.99 -11.23 -14.61
C PRO A 229 0.58 -11.30 -14.03
N SER A 230 0.12 -10.23 -13.41
CA SER A 230 -1.30 -10.04 -13.06
C SER A 230 -2.07 -9.28 -14.13
N VAL A 231 -1.37 -8.51 -14.97
CA VAL A 231 -1.91 -7.82 -16.15
C VAL A 231 -1.01 -8.03 -17.36
N SER A 232 -1.63 -7.99 -18.56
CA SER A 232 -0.90 -8.05 -19.83
C SER A 232 -1.45 -7.02 -20.81
N LEU A 233 -0.54 -6.37 -21.57
CA LEU A 233 -0.91 -5.39 -22.59
C LEU A 233 -1.44 -6.07 -23.87
N THR A 234 -1.20 -7.37 -24.03
CA THR A 234 -1.46 -8.14 -25.27
C THR A 234 -2.33 -9.38 -25.05
N ALA A 235 -2.61 -9.77 -23.81
CA ALA A 235 -3.40 -10.96 -23.48
C ALA A 235 -4.40 -10.69 -22.35
N LYS A 236 -5.41 -11.55 -22.24
CA LYS A 236 -6.35 -11.55 -21.11
C LYS A 236 -5.84 -12.46 -20.02
N LEU A 237 -5.95 -12.00 -18.76
CA LEU A 237 -5.52 -12.76 -17.59
C LEU A 237 -6.67 -12.93 -16.59
N PRO A 238 -6.69 -14.01 -15.79
CA PRO A 238 -7.79 -14.28 -14.86
C PRO A 238 -7.89 -13.27 -13.70
N TRP A 239 -6.84 -12.51 -13.45
CA TRP A 239 -6.73 -11.56 -12.33
C TRP A 239 -7.58 -10.31 -12.49
N THR A 240 -7.88 -9.89 -13.73
CA THR A 240 -8.45 -8.59 -14.06
C THR A 240 -9.98 -8.54 -13.98
N ALA A 241 -10.65 -9.64 -13.62
CA ALA A 241 -12.12 -9.75 -13.63
C ALA A 241 -12.77 -9.36 -15.00
N GLY A 242 -12.03 -9.52 -16.09
CA GLY A 242 -12.47 -9.17 -17.45
C GLY A 242 -12.19 -7.73 -17.88
N PHE A 243 -11.51 -6.93 -17.04
CA PHE A 243 -11.09 -5.56 -17.38
C PHE A 243 -9.62 -5.55 -17.86
N ASP A 244 -9.35 -6.30 -18.92
CA ASP A 244 -7.99 -6.50 -19.42
C ASP A 244 -7.44 -5.27 -20.16
N PRO A 245 -6.18 -4.86 -19.94
CA PRO A 245 -5.58 -3.72 -20.63
C PRO A 245 -5.63 -3.83 -22.16
N VAL A 246 -5.57 -5.04 -22.72
CA VAL A 246 -5.67 -5.28 -24.16
C VAL A 246 -7.00 -4.76 -24.76
N ASP A 247 -8.10 -4.81 -24.01
CA ASP A 247 -9.40 -4.28 -24.41
C ASP A 247 -9.49 -2.74 -24.27
N HIS A 248 -8.48 -2.13 -23.62
CA HIS A 248 -8.38 -0.69 -23.34
C HIS A 248 -7.20 -0.03 -24.07
N GLY A 249 -6.83 -0.55 -25.23
CA GLY A 249 -5.72 -0.02 -26.06
C GLY A 249 -4.35 -0.24 -25.45
N GLY A 250 -4.16 -1.26 -24.62
CA GLY A 250 -2.92 -1.57 -23.92
C GLY A 250 -2.64 -0.67 -22.72
N SER A 251 -3.62 0.11 -22.24
CA SER A 251 -3.44 1.00 -21.08
C SER A 251 -3.95 0.36 -19.79
N VAL A 252 -3.05 0.11 -18.86
CA VAL A 252 -3.40 -0.37 -17.50
C VAL A 252 -4.24 0.67 -16.74
N PRO A 253 -3.90 1.99 -16.72
CA PRO A 253 -4.73 3.00 -16.08
C PRO A 253 -6.18 3.03 -16.59
N LYS A 254 -6.39 2.86 -17.92
CA LYS A 254 -7.75 2.82 -18.49
C LYS A 254 -8.51 1.57 -18.05
N ALA A 255 -7.85 0.42 -17.99
CA ALA A 255 -8.46 -0.82 -17.50
C ALA A 255 -8.89 -0.68 -16.03
N VAL A 256 -8.01 -0.15 -15.17
CA VAL A 256 -8.34 0.16 -13.76
C VAL A 256 -9.51 1.12 -13.64
N LYS A 257 -9.53 2.18 -14.48
CA LYS A 257 -10.66 3.15 -14.52
C LYS A 257 -11.95 2.50 -14.95
N ALA A 258 -11.91 1.65 -15.98
CA ALA A 258 -13.09 0.91 -16.48
C ALA A 258 -13.63 -0.05 -15.40
N ALA A 259 -12.75 -0.67 -14.61
CA ALA A 259 -13.11 -1.49 -13.46
C ALA A 259 -13.68 -0.69 -12.26
N GLY A 260 -13.81 0.64 -12.37
CA GLY A 260 -14.32 1.50 -11.30
C GLY A 260 -13.28 1.85 -10.22
N GLY A 261 -11.99 1.57 -10.48
CA GLY A 261 -10.91 1.84 -9.54
C GLY A 261 -10.76 3.31 -9.19
N LYS A 262 -10.27 3.57 -7.99
CA LYS A 262 -9.89 4.90 -7.50
C LYS A 262 -8.38 5.03 -7.34
N VAL A 263 -7.71 3.94 -7.02
CA VAL A 263 -6.27 3.88 -6.81
C VAL A 263 -5.69 2.80 -7.70
N TRP A 264 -4.65 3.16 -8.46
CA TRP A 264 -3.81 2.24 -9.19
C TRP A 264 -2.49 2.05 -8.44
N SER A 265 -2.15 0.82 -8.15
CA SER A 265 -0.94 0.45 -7.40
C SER A 265 -0.09 -0.52 -8.24
N PRO A 266 0.75 0.03 -9.13
CA PRO A 266 1.60 -0.75 -10.03
C PRO A 266 2.91 -1.18 -9.37
N LEU A 267 3.51 -2.27 -9.89
CA LEU A 267 4.93 -2.52 -9.68
C LEU A 267 5.73 -1.29 -10.18
N HIS A 268 6.61 -0.77 -9.36
CA HIS A 268 7.27 0.54 -9.60
C HIS A 268 8.13 0.59 -10.88
N THR A 269 8.57 -0.57 -11.38
CA THR A 269 9.31 -0.69 -12.63
C THR A 269 8.42 -0.65 -13.87
N ASP A 270 7.11 -0.80 -13.71
CA ASP A 270 6.13 -0.84 -14.82
C ASP A 270 5.58 0.54 -15.19
N ILE A 271 6.06 1.61 -14.53
CA ILE A 271 5.53 2.96 -14.72
C ILE A 271 6.61 3.97 -15.14
N ASP A 272 6.14 4.97 -15.85
CA ASP A 272 6.88 6.18 -16.18
C ASP A 272 6.02 7.44 -15.94
N ALA A 273 6.58 8.61 -16.17
CA ALA A 273 5.89 9.88 -15.97
C ALA A 273 4.64 10.03 -16.88
N GLY A 274 4.66 9.42 -18.07
CA GLY A 274 3.52 9.46 -19.00
C GLY A 274 2.33 8.66 -18.46
N LEU A 275 2.58 7.47 -17.92
CA LEU A 275 1.55 6.61 -17.31
C LEU A 275 0.99 7.23 -16.02
N VAL A 276 1.83 7.88 -15.21
CA VAL A 276 1.35 8.63 -14.01
C VAL A 276 0.44 9.78 -14.44
N GLN A 277 0.82 10.54 -15.46
CA GLN A 277 -0.01 11.62 -16.00
C GLN A 277 -1.33 11.09 -16.60
N GLU A 278 -1.29 9.97 -17.33
CA GLU A 278 -2.50 9.32 -17.86
C GLU A 278 -3.43 8.92 -16.71
N ALA A 279 -2.92 8.25 -15.68
CA ALA A 279 -3.70 7.85 -14.50
C ALA A 279 -4.37 9.05 -13.82
N HIS A 280 -3.61 10.13 -13.60
CA HIS A 280 -4.16 11.38 -13.02
C HIS A 280 -5.23 12.01 -13.91
N SER A 281 -5.06 12.01 -15.24
CA SER A 281 -6.08 12.53 -16.18
C SER A 281 -7.39 11.75 -16.12
N LEU A 282 -7.32 10.47 -15.73
CA LEU A 282 -8.47 9.59 -15.49
C LEU A 282 -9.05 9.73 -14.07
N GLY A 283 -8.43 10.55 -13.22
CA GLY A 283 -8.81 10.73 -11.82
C GLY A 283 -8.43 9.55 -10.92
N LEU A 284 -7.35 8.84 -11.25
CA LEU A 284 -6.77 7.79 -10.43
C LEU A 284 -5.66 8.37 -9.55
N THR A 285 -5.58 7.92 -8.30
CA THR A 285 -4.42 8.04 -7.42
C THR A 285 -3.40 6.96 -7.80
N VAL A 286 -2.10 7.26 -7.75
CA VAL A 286 -1.02 6.31 -8.13
C VAL A 286 -0.11 6.04 -6.93
N ILE A 287 -0.06 4.77 -6.46
CA ILE A 287 0.72 4.35 -5.29
C ILE A 287 1.55 3.10 -5.67
N PRO A 288 2.76 3.25 -6.22
CA PRO A 288 3.60 2.13 -6.64
C PRO A 288 4.20 1.35 -5.46
N TRP A 289 4.52 0.07 -5.72
CA TRP A 289 5.14 -0.91 -4.82
C TRP A 289 6.26 -1.71 -5.53
N THR A 290 7.13 -2.44 -4.88
CA THR A 290 7.69 -2.17 -3.57
C THR A 290 8.99 -1.41 -3.77
N VAL A 291 9.05 -0.17 -3.29
CA VAL A 291 10.15 0.75 -3.59
C VAL A 291 11.10 0.81 -2.40
N ASN A 292 12.33 0.32 -2.56
CA ASN A 292 13.26 0.13 -1.45
C ASN A 292 14.59 0.90 -1.59
N LYS A 293 14.80 1.61 -2.71
CA LYS A 293 16.01 2.40 -2.94
C LYS A 293 15.71 3.90 -2.93
N ALA A 294 16.58 4.68 -2.30
CA ALA A 294 16.39 6.13 -2.19
C ALA A 294 16.28 6.86 -3.54
N GLU A 295 17.08 6.41 -4.53
CA GLU A 295 17.03 6.96 -5.88
C GLU A 295 15.70 6.70 -6.57
N ASP A 296 15.11 5.50 -6.41
CA ASP A 296 13.81 5.15 -6.99
C ASP A 296 12.68 5.92 -6.28
N MET A 297 12.75 6.05 -4.95
CA MET A 297 11.80 6.89 -4.18
C MET A 297 11.83 8.34 -4.66
N ALA A 298 13.02 8.93 -4.78
CA ALA A 298 13.17 10.32 -5.24
C ALA A 298 12.63 10.49 -6.67
N LYS A 299 12.95 9.56 -7.58
CA LYS A 299 12.46 9.56 -8.96
C LYS A 299 10.95 9.48 -9.05
N LEU A 300 10.31 8.59 -8.29
CA LEU A 300 8.85 8.43 -8.27
C LEU A 300 8.14 9.63 -7.67
N ILE A 301 8.70 10.23 -6.60
CA ILE A 301 8.19 11.50 -6.05
C ILE A 301 8.26 12.60 -7.11
N ASP A 302 9.35 12.70 -7.86
CA ASP A 302 9.49 13.69 -8.95
C ASP A 302 8.55 13.44 -10.12
N MET A 303 8.23 12.17 -10.42
CA MET A 303 7.20 11.79 -11.41
C MET A 303 5.79 12.20 -11.02
N GLY A 304 5.58 12.45 -9.73
CA GLY A 304 4.30 12.92 -9.25
C GLY A 304 3.40 11.85 -8.64
N VAL A 305 3.90 10.64 -8.27
CA VAL A 305 3.06 9.64 -7.58
C VAL A 305 2.47 10.16 -6.28
N ASP A 306 1.31 9.67 -5.88
CA ASP A 306 0.56 10.17 -4.72
C ASP A 306 0.95 9.47 -3.41
N GLY A 307 1.58 8.31 -3.49
CA GLY A 307 2.09 7.55 -2.36
C GLY A 307 3.15 6.54 -2.81
N ILE A 308 3.77 5.88 -1.87
CA ILE A 308 4.76 4.82 -2.11
C ILE A 308 4.62 3.74 -1.03
N ILE A 309 4.54 2.48 -1.45
CA ILE A 309 4.62 1.30 -0.58
C ILE A 309 6.08 0.86 -0.50
N SER A 310 6.64 0.78 0.71
CA SER A 310 8.05 0.46 0.93
C SER A 310 8.29 -0.45 2.13
N ASP A 311 9.24 -1.40 1.98
CA ASP A 311 9.81 -2.17 3.10
C ASP A 311 10.66 -1.30 4.03
N GLN A 312 11.11 -0.13 3.53
CA GLN A 312 12.03 0.81 4.16
C GLN A 312 11.34 2.15 4.52
N PRO A 313 10.34 2.16 5.41
CA PRO A 313 9.59 3.39 5.71
C PRO A 313 10.45 4.51 6.30
N VAL A 314 11.58 4.18 6.95
CA VAL A 314 12.56 5.18 7.42
C VAL A 314 13.16 5.92 6.22
N LEU A 315 13.69 5.17 5.25
CA LEU A 315 14.29 5.72 4.04
C LEU A 315 13.29 6.50 3.20
N LEU A 316 12.03 6.02 3.11
CA LEU A 316 10.96 6.73 2.41
C LEU A 316 10.62 8.08 3.07
N ARG A 317 10.60 8.13 4.40
CA ARG A 317 10.41 9.38 5.14
C ARG A 317 11.56 10.37 4.88
N GLU A 318 12.81 9.89 4.84
CA GLU A 318 13.98 10.72 4.52
C GLU A 318 13.90 11.27 3.09
N ALA A 319 13.53 10.43 2.11
CA ALA A 319 13.32 10.85 0.72
C ALA A 319 12.19 11.90 0.60
N ALA A 320 11.08 11.72 1.29
CA ALA A 320 9.98 12.67 1.33
C ALA A 320 10.41 14.01 1.96
N ALA A 321 11.11 13.97 3.09
CA ALA A 321 11.63 15.17 3.75
C ALA A 321 12.62 15.95 2.86
N ALA A 322 13.49 15.24 2.14
CA ALA A 322 14.43 15.87 1.20
C ALA A 322 13.73 16.59 0.04
N LYS A 323 12.48 16.22 -0.27
CA LYS A 323 11.62 16.88 -1.26
C LYS A 323 10.70 17.94 -0.64
N GLY A 324 10.85 18.26 0.64
CA GLY A 324 10.04 19.25 1.34
C GLY A 324 8.61 18.80 1.66
N ILE A 325 8.34 17.50 1.60
CA ILE A 325 7.04 16.93 1.94
C ILE A 325 6.90 16.84 3.47
N ALA A 326 5.74 17.26 3.98
CA ALA A 326 5.45 17.20 5.41
C ALA A 326 5.37 15.74 5.90
N LEU A 327 6.08 15.44 7.00
CA LEU A 327 6.09 14.09 7.54
C LEU A 327 4.95 13.87 8.53
N PRO A 328 4.31 12.67 8.50
CA PRO A 328 3.30 12.31 9.47
C PRO A 328 3.89 12.20 10.89
N LYS A 329 3.07 12.55 11.88
CA LYS A 329 3.43 12.51 13.29
C LYS A 329 3.58 11.08 13.79
N ALA A 330 4.56 10.87 14.67
CA ALA A 330 4.76 9.61 15.40
C ALA A 330 3.71 9.39 16.49
N PHE A 331 3.29 8.12 16.65
CA PHE A 331 2.36 7.67 17.69
C PHE A 331 2.89 6.39 18.35
N PRO A 332 3.86 6.50 19.27
CA PRO A 332 4.47 5.35 19.94
C PRO A 332 3.41 4.50 20.68
N VAL A 333 3.48 3.19 20.48
CA VAL A 333 2.59 2.22 21.12
C VAL A 333 3.31 0.89 21.31
N GLU A 334 3.04 0.20 22.41
CA GLU A 334 3.53 -1.16 22.61
C GLU A 334 2.69 -2.16 21.81
N ALA A 335 3.34 -3.11 21.15
CA ALA A 335 2.70 -4.14 20.35
C ALA A 335 1.74 -4.99 21.18
N VAL A 336 2.18 -5.40 22.37
CA VAL A 336 1.37 -6.12 23.36
C VAL A 336 1.21 -5.21 24.58
N PRO A 337 -0.01 -5.05 25.13
CA PRO A 337 -0.19 -4.29 26.34
C PRO A 337 0.69 -4.87 27.46
N GLY A 338 1.54 -4.06 28.06
CA GLY A 338 2.31 -4.48 29.23
C GLY A 338 1.39 -5.07 30.29
N LYS A 339 1.72 -6.22 30.86
CA LYS A 339 1.06 -6.69 32.06
C LYS A 339 1.28 -5.58 33.11
N LYS A 340 0.22 -4.89 33.53
CA LYS A 340 0.31 -4.01 34.70
C LYS A 340 0.72 -4.90 35.88
N HIS A 341 1.96 -4.73 36.31
CA HIS A 341 2.46 -5.34 37.55
C HIS A 341 1.84 -4.62 38.76
#